data_01365c079533a72292ba25d894e8a2f7
#
_entry.id   01365c079533a72292ba25d894e8a2f7
#
_cell.length_a   1.000
_cell.length_b   1.000
_cell.length_c   1.000
_cell.angle_alpha   90.00
_cell.angle_beta   90.00
_cell.angle_gamma   90.00
#
_symmetry.space_group_name_H-M   'P 1'
#
loop_
_entity.id
_entity.type
_entity.pdbx_description
1 polymer ?
#
loop_
_entity_poly.entity_id
_entity_poly.type
_entity_poly.pdbx_seq_one_letter_code
_entity_poly.pdbx_strand_id
1 'polypeptide(L)'
;MTVVAFYGPKPEPLAAFIDAVQRAFGAVLGDAFRPRPMDDVHATILGLEDAPDRADEVAAFLAAELRAAPVDLRFGGFPAGDAPFLSRGRPLHERSVGLDGARAVVIGWPVERGRPTARLGELRRDCARFGVIHKYHRGTTALDPDAYLVIGSVDGPRPGAADAVRRAIDRPTSVRLTAEDVSLVRYVDPALPRASSTWRPI
;
A
#
# COMPACT_ATOMS: atom_id res chain seq x y z
N MET A 1 -11.48 -10.42 7.41
CA MET A 1 -10.26 -10.92 6.72
C MET A 1 -9.84 -9.96 5.63
N THR A 2 -8.60 -10.02 5.21
CA THR A 2 -8.06 -9.17 4.14
C THR A 2 -6.91 -9.87 3.43
N VAL A 3 -6.71 -9.56 2.16
CA VAL A 3 -5.49 -9.91 1.41
C VAL A 3 -4.57 -8.69 1.41
N VAL A 4 -3.34 -8.88 1.83
CA VAL A 4 -2.35 -7.82 1.97
C VAL A 4 -1.04 -8.19 1.27
N ALA A 5 -0.35 -7.18 0.75
CA ALA A 5 1.00 -7.31 0.25
C ALA A 5 2.02 -6.84 1.28
N PHE A 6 3.20 -7.45 1.26
CA PHE A 6 4.35 -7.08 2.09
C PHE A 6 4.11 -7.18 3.61
N TYR A 7 3.31 -8.13 4.06
CA TYR A 7 3.08 -8.35 5.48
C TYR A 7 4.19 -9.23 6.06
N GLY A 8 4.90 -8.74 7.09
CA GLY A 8 6.10 -9.35 7.62
C GLY A 8 7.37 -8.89 6.94
N PRO A 9 8.37 -9.76 6.68
CA PRO A 9 9.59 -9.39 5.97
C PRO A 9 9.30 -8.77 4.61
N LYS A 10 10.07 -7.77 4.23
CA LYS A 10 9.92 -7.05 2.96
C LYS A 10 11.13 -7.26 2.07
N PRO A 11 10.95 -7.17 0.73
CA PRO A 11 12.09 -7.01 -0.16
C PRO A 11 13.00 -5.88 0.32
N GLU A 12 14.32 -6.10 0.30
CA GLU A 12 15.32 -5.17 0.82
C GLU A 12 15.12 -3.73 0.32
N PRO A 13 14.91 -3.46 -0.98
CA PRO A 13 14.72 -2.09 -1.46
C PRO A 13 13.49 -1.38 -0.85
N LEU A 14 12.41 -2.14 -0.56
CA LEU A 14 11.21 -1.58 0.08
C LEU A 14 11.46 -1.30 1.56
N ALA A 15 12.10 -2.23 2.26
CA ALA A 15 12.45 -2.05 3.67
C ALA A 15 13.34 -0.82 3.86
N ALA A 16 14.40 -0.68 3.06
CA ALA A 16 15.31 0.46 3.11
C ALA A 16 14.58 1.79 2.80
N PHE A 17 13.67 1.79 1.83
CA PHE A 17 12.87 2.97 1.49
C PHE A 17 11.94 3.38 2.64
N ILE A 18 11.19 2.43 3.21
CA ILE A 18 10.28 2.69 4.34
C ILE A 18 11.06 3.24 5.53
N ASP A 19 12.19 2.63 5.87
CA ASP A 19 13.05 3.05 6.97
C ASP A 19 13.59 4.47 6.76
N ALA A 20 14.04 4.83 5.55
CA ALA A 20 14.46 6.17 5.21
C ALA A 20 13.32 7.19 5.38
N VAL A 21 12.10 6.85 4.94
CA VAL A 21 10.92 7.73 5.10
C VAL A 21 10.54 7.86 6.57
N GLN A 22 10.55 6.78 7.36
CA GLN A 22 10.28 6.83 8.80
C GLN A 22 11.30 7.73 9.52
N ARG A 23 12.60 7.60 9.20
CA ARG A 23 13.64 8.50 9.76
C ARG A 23 13.40 9.96 9.38
N ALA A 24 13.02 10.23 8.13
CA ALA A 24 12.71 11.59 7.69
C ALA A 24 11.50 12.18 8.42
N PHE A 25 10.43 11.40 8.64
CA PHE A 25 9.30 11.83 9.48
C PHE A 25 9.73 12.06 10.93
N GLY A 26 10.56 11.19 11.51
CA GLY A 26 11.10 11.36 12.85
C GLY A 26 11.94 12.64 12.97
N ALA A 27 12.78 12.93 11.98
CA ALA A 27 13.59 14.16 11.96
C ALA A 27 12.76 15.45 11.85
N VAL A 28 11.63 15.40 11.10
CA VAL A 28 10.75 16.57 10.90
C VAL A 28 9.78 16.77 12.07
N LEU A 29 9.27 15.68 12.65
CA LEU A 29 8.16 15.72 13.60
C LEU A 29 8.55 15.40 15.04
N GLY A 30 9.74 14.85 15.28
CA GLY A 30 10.18 14.43 16.61
C GLY A 30 9.20 13.46 17.27
N ASP A 31 8.88 13.70 18.54
CA ASP A 31 7.99 12.87 19.35
C ASP A 31 6.53 12.82 18.85
N ALA A 32 6.15 13.72 17.94
CA ALA A 32 4.82 13.69 17.34
C ALA A 32 4.66 12.57 16.28
N PHE A 33 5.75 11.95 15.85
CA PHE A 33 5.73 10.82 14.94
C PHE A 33 6.00 9.51 15.67
N ARG A 34 5.15 8.53 15.44
CA ARG A 34 5.32 7.16 15.93
C ARG A 34 5.45 6.22 14.75
N PRO A 35 6.65 5.68 14.48
CA PRO A 35 6.84 4.74 13.39
C PRO A 35 6.06 3.46 13.66
N ARG A 36 5.51 2.87 12.60
CA ARG A 36 4.92 1.55 12.64
C ARG A 36 6.03 0.49 12.60
N PRO A 37 5.96 -0.59 13.39
CA PRO A 37 6.89 -1.70 13.26
C PRO A 37 6.97 -2.17 11.81
N MET A 38 8.17 -2.44 11.30
CA MET A 38 8.38 -2.78 9.89
C MET A 38 7.52 -3.98 9.47
N ASP A 39 7.45 -5.02 10.30
CA ASP A 39 6.68 -6.23 10.01
C ASP A 39 5.16 -6.00 9.94
N ASP A 40 4.65 -4.94 10.57
CA ASP A 40 3.23 -4.58 10.55
C ASP A 40 2.87 -3.68 9.35
N VAL A 41 3.86 -3.07 8.69
CA VAL A 41 3.63 -2.27 7.48
C VAL A 41 3.19 -3.20 6.35
N HIS A 42 2.10 -2.86 5.69
CA HIS A 42 1.54 -3.64 4.57
C HIS A 42 0.71 -2.76 3.64
N ALA A 43 0.46 -3.23 2.44
CA ALA A 43 -0.54 -2.67 1.54
C ALA A 43 -1.77 -3.60 1.48
N THR A 44 -2.95 -3.10 1.76
CA THR A 44 -4.18 -3.85 1.53
C THR A 44 -4.41 -4.00 0.02
N ILE A 45 -4.41 -5.24 -0.45
CA ILE A 45 -4.82 -5.57 -1.82
C ILE A 45 -6.34 -5.60 -1.88
N LEU A 46 -7.00 -6.35 -0.97
CA LEU A 46 -8.44 -6.52 -0.99
C LEU A 46 -8.98 -6.81 0.42
N GLY A 47 -10.00 -6.05 0.86
CA GLY A 47 -10.79 -6.41 2.05
C GLY A 47 -11.81 -7.49 1.69
N LEU A 48 -12.05 -8.44 2.59
CA LEU A 48 -12.94 -9.58 2.39
C LEU A 48 -14.10 -9.59 3.38
N GLU A 49 -14.48 -8.43 3.90
CA GLU A 49 -15.53 -8.29 4.90
C GLU A 49 -16.90 -8.73 4.35
N ASP A 50 -17.13 -8.54 3.05
CA ASP A 50 -18.42 -8.85 2.40
C ASP A 50 -18.54 -10.32 1.95
N ALA A 51 -17.43 -11.03 1.81
CA ALA A 51 -17.40 -12.41 1.34
C ALA A 51 -16.29 -13.23 2.01
N PRO A 52 -16.33 -13.40 3.35
CA PRO A 52 -15.29 -14.13 4.08
C PRO A 52 -15.20 -15.60 3.67
N ASP A 53 -16.30 -16.21 3.24
CA ASP A 53 -16.35 -17.61 2.82
C ASP A 53 -15.67 -17.86 1.46
N ARG A 54 -15.41 -16.80 0.70
CA ARG A 54 -14.70 -16.87 -0.60
C ARG A 54 -13.21 -16.54 -0.48
N ALA A 55 -12.70 -16.38 0.74
CA ALA A 55 -11.33 -15.94 0.98
C ALA A 55 -10.26 -16.82 0.30
N ASP A 56 -10.44 -18.13 0.33
CA ASP A 56 -9.50 -19.08 -0.29
C ASP A 56 -9.52 -19.01 -1.82
N GLU A 57 -10.71 -18.86 -2.41
CA GLU A 57 -10.85 -18.71 -3.86
C GLU A 57 -10.22 -17.40 -4.36
N VAL A 58 -10.46 -16.31 -3.64
CA VAL A 58 -9.86 -15.00 -3.95
C VAL A 58 -8.35 -15.07 -3.80
N ALA A 59 -7.84 -15.67 -2.73
CA ALA A 59 -6.41 -15.85 -2.52
C ALA A 59 -5.77 -16.68 -3.64
N ALA A 60 -6.37 -17.79 -4.02
CA ALA A 60 -5.89 -18.65 -5.11
C ALA A 60 -5.89 -17.90 -6.46
N PHE A 61 -6.93 -17.12 -6.74
CA PHE A 61 -6.99 -16.29 -7.95
C PHE A 61 -5.87 -15.25 -7.98
N LEU A 62 -5.71 -14.48 -6.91
CA LEU A 62 -4.67 -13.44 -6.84
C LEU A 62 -3.27 -14.05 -6.96
N ALA A 63 -3.04 -15.19 -6.32
CA ALA A 63 -1.78 -15.93 -6.44
C ALA A 63 -1.51 -16.37 -7.90
N ALA A 64 -2.51 -16.90 -8.60
CA ALA A 64 -2.37 -17.31 -9.99
C ALA A 64 -2.04 -16.11 -10.91
N GLU A 65 -2.77 -15.00 -10.76
CA GLU A 65 -2.55 -13.77 -11.51
C GLU A 65 -1.15 -13.18 -11.29
N LEU A 66 -0.69 -13.13 -10.02
CA LEU A 66 0.62 -12.59 -9.68
C LEU A 66 1.77 -13.51 -10.10
N ARG A 67 1.57 -14.83 -10.13
CA ARG A 67 2.56 -15.77 -10.70
C ARG A 67 2.68 -15.62 -12.22
N ALA A 68 1.53 -15.44 -12.90
CA ALA A 68 1.50 -15.24 -14.34
C ALA A 68 2.07 -13.89 -14.76
N ALA A 69 1.76 -12.84 -14.00
CA ALA A 69 2.16 -11.47 -14.29
C ALA A 69 2.42 -10.70 -12.98
N PRO A 70 3.65 -10.75 -12.43
CA PRO A 70 4.06 -9.93 -11.30
C PRO A 70 3.87 -8.44 -11.58
N VAL A 71 3.68 -7.65 -10.51
CA VAL A 71 3.44 -6.21 -10.64
C VAL A 71 4.67 -5.44 -10.17
N ASP A 72 5.30 -4.69 -11.06
CA ASP A 72 6.36 -3.77 -10.67
C ASP A 72 5.73 -2.54 -10.02
N LEU A 73 6.17 -2.20 -8.82
CA LEU A 73 5.71 -1.06 -8.03
C LEU A 73 6.82 -0.03 -7.90
N ARG A 74 6.52 1.23 -8.16
CA ARG A 74 7.42 2.36 -7.92
C ARG A 74 6.94 3.13 -6.69
N PHE A 75 7.82 3.33 -5.73
CA PHE A 75 7.65 4.18 -4.55
C PHE A 75 8.51 5.44 -4.68
N GLY A 76 8.09 6.54 -4.05
CA GLY A 76 8.79 7.82 -4.13
C GLY A 76 8.26 8.75 -5.23
N GLY A 77 7.16 8.37 -5.85
CA GLY A 77 6.41 9.23 -6.77
C GLY A 77 6.92 9.29 -8.19
N PHE A 78 6.33 10.21 -8.93
CA PHE A 78 6.61 10.52 -10.32
C PHE A 78 6.79 12.03 -10.47
N PRO A 79 7.50 12.51 -11.49
CA PRO A 79 7.49 13.91 -11.84
C PRO A 79 6.07 14.43 -12.08
N ALA A 80 5.85 15.71 -11.76
CA ALA A 80 4.56 16.34 -12.00
C ALA A 80 4.19 16.24 -13.50
N GLY A 81 2.93 15.87 -13.78
CA GLY A 81 2.42 15.71 -15.14
C GLY A 81 2.56 14.31 -15.73
N ASP A 82 3.33 13.41 -15.14
CA ASP A 82 3.52 12.05 -15.67
C ASP A 82 2.46 11.05 -15.20
N ALA A 83 1.62 11.43 -14.27
CA ALA A 83 0.61 10.54 -13.70
C ALA A 83 -0.73 10.69 -14.43
N PRO A 84 -1.14 9.74 -15.27
CA PRO A 84 -2.45 9.76 -15.94
C PRO A 84 -3.61 9.39 -15.01
N PHE A 85 -3.30 8.98 -13.77
CA PHE A 85 -4.27 8.51 -12.79
C PHE A 85 -4.34 9.40 -11.56
N LEU A 86 -5.48 9.38 -10.91
CA LEU A 86 -5.69 9.94 -9.59
C LEU A 86 -5.77 8.79 -8.59
N SER A 87 -5.21 9.00 -7.39
CA SER A 87 -5.46 8.16 -6.23
C SER A 87 -6.29 8.95 -5.24
N ARG A 88 -7.51 8.49 -4.97
CA ARG A 88 -8.49 9.18 -4.10
C ARG A 88 -8.68 10.66 -4.47
N GLY A 89 -8.77 10.94 -5.77
CA GLY A 89 -8.99 12.29 -6.29
C GLY A 89 -7.77 13.21 -6.31
N ARG A 90 -6.56 12.70 -5.99
CA ARG A 90 -5.31 13.49 -6.02
C ARG A 90 -4.33 12.95 -7.05
N PRO A 91 -3.55 13.80 -7.71
CA PRO A 91 -2.44 13.36 -8.54
C PRO A 91 -1.48 12.45 -7.77
N LEU A 92 -0.92 11.47 -8.46
CA LEU A 92 -0.08 10.45 -7.85
C LEU A 92 1.12 11.02 -7.09
N HIS A 93 1.84 11.95 -7.68
CA HIS A 93 3.06 12.53 -7.10
C HIS A 93 2.79 13.26 -5.77
N GLU A 94 1.59 13.79 -5.55
CA GLU A 94 1.21 14.45 -4.28
C GLU A 94 1.00 13.45 -3.15
N ARG A 95 0.75 12.17 -3.47
CA ARG A 95 0.41 11.14 -2.50
C ARG A 95 1.48 10.08 -2.30
N SER A 96 2.60 10.17 -3.02
CA SER A 96 3.65 9.15 -2.96
C SER A 96 4.31 9.02 -1.59
N VAL A 97 4.49 10.13 -0.89
CA VAL A 97 4.87 10.20 0.53
C VAL A 97 4.06 11.33 1.15
N GLY A 98 3.37 11.07 2.24
CA GLY A 98 2.52 12.12 2.78
C GLY A 98 1.85 11.78 4.10
N LEU A 99 0.93 12.67 4.48
CA LEU A 99 0.02 12.49 5.60
C LEU A 99 -1.41 12.28 5.07
N ASP A 100 -2.12 11.30 5.63
CA ASP A 100 -3.53 11.04 5.42
C ASP A 100 -4.21 11.05 6.81
N GLY A 101 -4.72 12.20 7.20
CA GLY A 101 -5.13 12.46 8.59
C GLY A 101 -3.94 12.26 9.55
N ALA A 102 -4.13 11.40 10.54
CA ALA A 102 -3.09 11.04 11.51
C ALA A 102 -2.13 9.93 11.00
N ARG A 103 -2.16 9.55 9.73
CA ARG A 103 -1.35 8.47 9.17
C ARG A 103 -0.21 9.03 8.34
N ALA A 104 1.02 8.61 8.62
CA ALA A 104 2.14 8.77 7.71
C ALA A 104 2.12 7.62 6.71
N VAL A 105 2.22 7.94 5.41
CA VAL A 105 2.00 6.97 4.34
C VAL A 105 3.07 7.04 3.28
N VAL A 106 3.34 5.89 2.67
CA VAL A 106 4.02 5.78 1.38
C VAL A 106 3.13 5.04 0.39
N ILE A 107 3.20 5.43 -0.87
CA ILE A 107 2.34 4.89 -1.92
C ILE A 107 3.22 4.35 -3.02
N GLY A 108 3.04 3.05 -3.30
CA GLY A 108 3.62 2.36 -4.41
C GLY A 108 2.66 2.35 -5.59
N TRP A 109 3.18 2.60 -6.76
CA TRP A 109 2.38 2.68 -7.96
C TRP A 109 2.78 1.60 -8.97
N PRO A 110 1.81 0.83 -9.51
CA PRO A 110 2.11 -0.11 -10.57
C PRO A 110 2.70 0.59 -11.78
N VAL A 111 3.76 0.03 -12.32
CA VAL A 111 4.45 0.55 -13.51
C VAL A 111 4.70 -0.54 -14.53
N GLU A 112 4.61 -0.17 -15.79
CA GLU A 112 5.05 -0.98 -16.91
C GLU A 112 5.89 -0.11 -17.84
N ARG A 113 7.11 -0.57 -18.15
CA ARG A 113 8.07 0.19 -18.98
C ARG A 113 8.27 1.63 -18.49
N GLY A 114 8.29 1.81 -17.16
CA GLY A 114 8.48 3.10 -16.52
C GLY A 114 7.25 4.01 -16.47
N ARG A 115 6.09 3.58 -16.98
CA ARG A 115 4.84 4.36 -16.96
C ARG A 115 3.84 3.80 -15.95
N PRO A 116 3.09 4.65 -15.26
CA PRO A 116 2.04 4.19 -14.36
C PRO A 116 0.98 3.37 -15.09
N THR A 117 0.49 2.31 -14.42
CA THR A 117 -0.60 1.45 -14.91
C THR A 117 -1.69 1.29 -13.86
N ALA A 118 -2.83 0.73 -14.25
CA ALA A 118 -3.95 0.45 -13.35
C ALA A 118 -3.96 -1.01 -12.86
N ARG A 119 -2.87 -1.79 -13.01
CA ARG A 119 -2.87 -3.25 -12.83
C ARG A 119 -3.42 -3.71 -11.47
N LEU A 120 -3.10 -3.07 -10.36
CA LEU A 120 -3.69 -3.43 -9.05
C LEU A 120 -5.20 -3.12 -8.98
N GLY A 121 -5.63 -2.04 -9.60
CA GLY A 121 -7.05 -1.71 -9.73
C GLY A 121 -7.81 -2.75 -10.57
N GLU A 122 -7.20 -3.24 -11.63
CA GLU A 122 -7.75 -4.30 -12.47
C GLU A 122 -7.89 -5.60 -11.68
N LEU A 123 -6.85 -6.04 -10.96
CA LEU A 123 -6.91 -7.22 -10.09
C LEU A 123 -8.01 -7.11 -9.04
N ARG A 124 -8.17 -5.95 -8.42
CA ARG A 124 -9.25 -5.68 -7.45
C ARG A 124 -10.62 -5.79 -8.10
N ARG A 125 -10.80 -5.21 -9.28
CA ARG A 125 -12.05 -5.28 -10.04
C ARG A 125 -12.39 -6.69 -10.44
N ASP A 126 -11.42 -7.48 -10.87
CA ASP A 126 -11.61 -8.86 -11.29
C ASP A 126 -12.05 -9.76 -10.13
N CYS A 127 -11.77 -9.39 -8.89
CA CYS A 127 -12.27 -10.07 -7.70
C CYS A 127 -13.79 -9.87 -7.48
N ALA A 128 -14.44 -8.93 -8.17
CA ALA A 128 -15.88 -8.73 -8.08
C ALA A 128 -16.68 -9.98 -8.48
N ARG A 129 -16.12 -10.85 -9.33
CA ARG A 129 -16.72 -12.15 -9.70
C ARG A 129 -16.91 -13.10 -8.52
N PHE A 130 -16.21 -12.88 -7.40
CA PHE A 130 -16.37 -13.63 -6.15
C PHE A 130 -17.34 -12.94 -5.18
N GLY A 131 -18.04 -11.89 -5.60
CA GLY A 131 -18.92 -11.10 -4.73
C GLY A 131 -18.17 -10.13 -3.81
N VAL A 132 -16.88 -9.91 -4.06
CA VAL A 132 -16.04 -9.03 -3.22
C VAL A 132 -15.94 -7.66 -3.83
N ILE A 133 -16.26 -6.63 -3.04
CA ILE A 133 -16.06 -5.24 -3.40
C ILE A 133 -15.03 -4.65 -2.45
N HIS A 134 -13.91 -4.15 -3.00
CA HIS A 134 -12.88 -3.54 -2.18
C HIS A 134 -13.45 -2.37 -1.36
N LYS A 135 -13.31 -2.43 -0.03
CA LYS A 135 -13.98 -1.53 0.93
C LYS A 135 -13.77 -0.04 0.69
N TYR A 136 -12.64 0.33 0.09
CA TYR A 136 -12.32 1.74 -0.19
C TYR A 136 -13.01 2.30 -1.43
N HIS A 137 -13.75 1.47 -2.17
CA HIS A 137 -14.45 1.84 -3.40
C HIS A 137 -15.96 1.93 -3.25
N ARG A 138 -16.48 1.72 -2.05
CA ARG A 138 -17.90 1.93 -1.78
C ARG A 138 -18.22 3.43 -1.97
N GLY A 139 -18.88 3.75 -3.07
CA GLY A 139 -19.26 5.12 -3.42
C GLY A 139 -18.30 5.87 -4.34
N THR A 140 -17.21 5.24 -4.83
CA THR A 140 -16.36 5.80 -5.88
C THR A 140 -16.43 4.97 -7.16
N THR A 141 -16.36 5.63 -8.31
CA THR A 141 -16.37 4.96 -9.62
C THR A 141 -14.98 4.50 -10.07
N ALA A 142 -13.93 4.98 -9.43
CA ALA A 142 -12.54 4.68 -9.77
C ALA A 142 -11.91 3.79 -8.71
N LEU A 143 -11.40 2.63 -9.14
CA LEU A 143 -10.59 1.75 -8.31
C LEU A 143 -9.22 2.40 -8.12
N ASP A 144 -8.77 2.55 -6.87
CA ASP A 144 -7.42 3.01 -6.59
C ASP A 144 -6.41 1.96 -7.10
N PRO A 145 -5.54 2.30 -8.04
CA PRO A 145 -4.60 1.35 -8.61
C PRO A 145 -3.32 1.19 -7.79
N ASP A 146 -3.19 1.90 -6.68
CA ASP A 146 -1.99 2.01 -5.87
C ASP A 146 -1.85 0.95 -4.76
N ALA A 147 -0.61 0.76 -4.29
CA ALA A 147 -0.26 0.05 -3.07
C ALA A 147 -0.05 1.08 -1.94
N TYR A 148 -1.00 1.17 -1.03
CA TYR A 148 -1.03 2.17 0.03
C TYR A 148 -0.53 1.56 1.34
N LEU A 149 0.63 2.04 1.83
CA LEU A 149 1.26 1.57 3.06
C LEU A 149 1.21 2.65 4.15
N VAL A 150 0.65 2.28 5.30
CA VAL A 150 0.73 3.12 6.51
C VAL A 150 2.03 2.78 7.23
N ILE A 151 2.93 3.75 7.35
CA ILE A 151 4.27 3.57 7.93
C ILE A 151 4.41 4.16 9.34
N GLY A 152 3.39 4.83 9.83
CA GLY A 152 3.37 5.41 11.17
C GLY A 152 2.13 6.24 11.44
N SER A 153 2.05 6.79 12.63
CA SER A 153 1.03 7.74 13.06
C SER A 153 1.64 9.06 13.47
N VAL A 154 0.84 10.12 13.39
CA VAL A 154 1.25 11.50 13.72
C VAL A 154 0.22 12.13 14.65
N ASP A 155 0.69 12.67 15.75
CA ASP A 155 -0.14 13.36 16.74
C ASP A 155 -0.46 14.78 16.27
N GLY A 156 -1.74 15.06 16.04
CA GLY A 156 -2.26 16.37 15.66
C GLY A 156 -1.95 16.80 14.21
N PRO A 157 -2.50 17.95 13.79
CA PRO A 157 -2.24 18.52 12.47
C PRO A 157 -0.77 18.98 12.35
N ARG A 158 -0.15 18.67 11.21
CA ARG A 158 1.25 19.05 10.90
C ARG A 158 1.37 19.62 9.48
N PRO A 159 0.89 20.85 9.23
CA PRO A 159 1.02 21.46 7.92
C PRO A 159 2.48 21.52 7.46
N GLY A 160 2.72 21.21 6.20
CA GLY A 160 4.05 21.25 5.59
C GLY A 160 5.00 20.09 5.93
N ALA A 161 4.67 19.22 6.90
CA ALA A 161 5.54 18.10 7.27
C ALA A 161 5.75 17.13 6.11
N ALA A 162 4.68 16.78 5.38
CA ALA A 162 4.77 15.91 4.22
C ALA A 162 5.68 16.48 3.11
N ASP A 163 5.65 17.80 2.90
CA ASP A 163 6.51 18.46 1.93
C ASP A 163 7.98 18.45 2.36
N ALA A 164 8.24 18.66 3.66
CA ALA A 164 9.59 18.57 4.19
C ALA A 164 10.16 17.15 4.05
N VAL A 165 9.36 16.13 4.36
CA VAL A 165 9.75 14.72 4.19
C VAL A 165 9.99 14.39 2.72
N ARG A 166 9.10 14.80 1.80
CA ARG A 166 9.28 14.58 0.36
C ARG A 166 10.58 15.18 -0.18
N ARG A 167 10.97 16.36 0.31
CA ARG A 167 12.25 16.97 -0.07
C ARG A 167 13.48 16.23 0.45
N ALA A 168 13.34 15.50 1.55
CA ALA A 168 14.41 14.69 2.12
C ALA A 168 14.56 13.31 1.47
N ILE A 169 13.59 12.88 0.66
CA ILE A 169 13.61 11.58 -0.03
C ILE A 169 14.09 11.79 -1.47
N ASP A 170 15.37 11.52 -1.70
CA ASP A 170 16.04 11.81 -2.98
C ASP A 170 15.73 10.84 -4.09
N ARG A 171 15.41 9.59 -3.76
CA ARG A 171 15.39 8.52 -4.76
C ARG A 171 14.13 7.67 -4.67
N PRO A 172 13.41 7.51 -5.79
CA PRO A 172 12.37 6.51 -5.89
C PRO A 172 13.00 5.11 -5.82
N THR A 173 12.23 4.16 -5.31
CA THR A 173 12.60 2.74 -5.36
C THR A 173 11.57 1.96 -6.16
N SER A 174 12.01 0.84 -6.75
CA SER A 174 11.13 -0.08 -7.47
C SER A 174 11.20 -1.45 -6.82
N VAL A 175 10.05 -2.07 -6.66
CA VAL A 175 9.90 -3.38 -6.04
C VAL A 175 8.93 -4.19 -6.89
N ARG A 176 9.25 -5.46 -7.10
CA ARG A 176 8.35 -6.41 -7.76
C ARG A 176 7.45 -7.05 -6.71
N LEU A 177 6.15 -6.93 -6.90
CA LEU A 177 5.15 -7.65 -6.12
C LEU A 177 4.85 -8.97 -6.82
N THR A 178 5.10 -10.06 -6.11
CA THR A 178 4.86 -11.44 -6.55
C THR A 178 3.82 -12.11 -5.65
N ALA A 179 3.42 -13.34 -5.95
CA ALA A 179 2.52 -14.10 -5.10
C ALA A 179 3.11 -14.35 -3.69
N GLU A 180 4.44 -14.53 -3.60
CA GLU A 180 5.16 -14.78 -2.35
C GLU A 180 5.12 -13.59 -1.39
N ASP A 181 4.91 -12.38 -1.92
CA ASP A 181 4.81 -11.15 -1.12
C ASP A 181 3.40 -10.93 -0.55
N VAL A 182 2.43 -11.79 -0.88
CA VAL A 182 1.02 -11.62 -0.54
C VAL A 182 0.58 -12.62 0.51
N SER A 183 -0.24 -12.15 1.45
CA SER A 183 -0.76 -12.96 2.54
C SER A 183 -2.26 -12.75 2.74
N LEU A 184 -2.95 -13.82 3.09
CA LEU A 184 -4.30 -13.77 3.64
C LEU A 184 -4.21 -13.59 5.15
N VAL A 185 -4.81 -12.53 5.68
CA VAL A 185 -4.75 -12.17 7.10
C VAL A 185 -6.15 -12.17 7.71
N ARG A 186 -6.30 -12.90 8.82
CA ARG A 186 -7.44 -12.79 9.71
C ARG A 186 -7.03 -11.93 10.90
N TYR A 187 -7.81 -10.92 11.21
CA TYR A 187 -7.50 -9.93 12.24
C TYR A 187 -8.74 -9.60 13.07
N VAL A 188 -8.49 -9.13 14.29
CA VAL A 188 -9.49 -8.49 15.16
C VAL A 188 -9.26 -6.98 15.14
N ASP A 189 -7.99 -6.55 15.25
CA ASP A 189 -7.59 -5.16 15.17
C ASP A 189 -7.36 -4.73 13.70
N PRO A 190 -8.09 -3.70 13.21
CA PRO A 190 -7.90 -3.16 11.85
C PRO A 190 -6.49 -2.63 11.55
N ALA A 191 -5.69 -2.37 12.58
CA ALA A 191 -4.28 -2.03 12.40
C ALA A 191 -3.44 -3.23 11.96
N LEU A 192 -3.95 -4.46 12.01
CA LEU A 192 -3.25 -5.69 11.65
C LEU A 192 -1.89 -5.84 12.35
N PRO A 193 -1.80 -5.73 13.69
CA PRO A 193 -0.54 -6.00 14.36
C PRO A 193 -0.21 -7.49 14.21
N ARG A 194 1.02 -7.78 13.81
CA ARG A 194 1.44 -9.14 13.49
C ARG A 194 1.37 -10.09 14.68
N ALA A 195 1.61 -9.55 15.88
CA ALA A 195 1.56 -10.29 17.13
C ALA A 195 0.17 -10.85 17.46
N SER A 196 -0.92 -10.25 16.95
CA SER A 196 -2.30 -10.65 17.26
C SER A 196 -3.13 -11.02 16.02
N SER A 197 -2.51 -11.16 14.86
CA SER A 197 -3.15 -11.57 13.61
C SER A 197 -2.73 -12.98 13.21
N THR A 198 -3.67 -13.75 12.66
CA THR A 198 -3.36 -15.03 12.02
C THR A 198 -3.18 -14.79 10.53
N TRP A 199 -2.09 -15.26 9.96
CA TRP A 199 -1.78 -15.03 8.56
C TRP A 199 -1.13 -16.24 7.89
N ARG A 200 -1.30 -16.34 6.57
CA ARG A 200 -0.61 -17.32 5.73
C ARG A 200 -0.29 -16.72 4.35
N PRO A 201 0.80 -17.13 3.69
CA PRO A 201 1.03 -16.84 2.28
C PRO A 201 -0.10 -17.36 1.39
N ILE A 202 -0.26 -16.78 0.18
CA ILE A 202 -1.24 -17.23 -0.81
C ILE A 202 -0.63 -18.07 -1.92
#